data_908346d26b5788580f888a4608e6df66
#
_entry.id   908346d26b5788580f888a4608e6df66
#
_cell.length_a   1.000
_cell.length_b   1.000
_cell.length_c   1.000
_cell.angle_alpha   90.00
_cell.angle_beta   90.00
_cell.angle_gamma   90.00
#
_symmetry.space_group_name_H-M   'P 1'
#
loop_
_entity.id
_entity.type
_entity.pdbx_description
1 polymer ?
#
loop_
_entity_poly.entity_id
_entity_poly.type
_entity_poly.pdbx_seq_one_letter_code
_entity_poly.pdbx_strand_id
1 'polypeptide(L)'
;MNKSILIPISVVVGLIGAATIISKPWVTIQHAEPIMVKGYAEREVSADQRSLTVRISEKGSDNGEAYEKAGTSLETVRKLIVDTLGEEAELVELSSSLSETKKLNEKGNRTNEVDYVTATRSLRVNSSQVEKLKVMSRQLYDLNGEGIRLTLSGPEFFVSQLDEVKIDLMKRATKNGRDRAEIMAKSSGEKLGSLVSARQGVIQITKPNSTRTSSYGIYDTETIEKVVKLVVTLEFKIGK
;
A
#
# COMPACT_ATOMS: atom_id res chain seq x y z
N MET A 1 60.35 -42.23 -39.34
CA MET A 1 59.17 -41.94 -38.51
C MET A 1 58.05 -41.49 -39.45
N ASN A 2 57.01 -42.29 -39.63
CA ASN A 2 55.99 -42.09 -40.68
C ASN A 2 55.20 -40.86 -40.47
N LYS A 3 55.21 -39.89 -41.41
CA LYS A 3 54.40 -38.64 -41.38
C LYS A 3 52.89 -38.88 -41.19
N SER A 4 52.39 -40.08 -41.58
CA SER A 4 50.99 -40.48 -41.44
C SER A 4 50.51 -40.75 -40.01
N ILE A 5 51.43 -40.90 -39.03
CA ILE A 5 51.07 -41.11 -37.62
C ILE A 5 51.12 -39.79 -36.84
N LEU A 6 51.88 -38.79 -37.28
CA LEU A 6 52.02 -37.48 -36.62
C LEU A 6 50.76 -36.58 -36.71
N ILE A 7 50.05 -36.68 -37.86
CA ILE A 7 48.81 -35.88 -38.06
C ILE A 7 47.69 -36.29 -37.12
N PRO A 8 47.36 -37.58 -36.93
CA PRO A 8 46.33 -37.97 -36.00
C PRO A 8 46.65 -37.63 -34.50
N ILE A 9 47.98 -37.74 -34.17
CA ILE A 9 48.40 -37.39 -32.78
C ILE A 9 48.24 -35.89 -32.50
N SER A 10 48.58 -35.01 -33.41
CA SER A 10 48.46 -33.57 -33.25
C SER A 10 46.99 -33.12 -33.15
N VAL A 11 46.10 -33.78 -33.92
CA VAL A 11 44.64 -33.52 -33.85
C VAL A 11 44.05 -33.95 -32.49
N VAL A 12 44.44 -35.09 -31.96
CA VAL A 12 43.98 -35.57 -30.64
C VAL A 12 44.53 -34.70 -29.54
N VAL A 13 45.76 -34.26 -29.57
CA VAL A 13 46.31 -33.32 -28.57
C VAL A 13 45.61 -31.96 -28.64
N GLY A 14 45.28 -31.48 -29.83
CA GLY A 14 44.50 -30.25 -30.02
C GLY A 14 43.08 -30.34 -29.46
N LEU A 15 42.40 -31.47 -29.68
CA LEU A 15 41.05 -31.71 -29.13
C LEU A 15 41.04 -31.81 -27.59
N ILE A 16 42.03 -32.47 -27.00
CA ILE A 16 42.19 -32.56 -25.56
C ILE A 16 42.49 -31.17 -24.97
N GLY A 17 43.35 -30.39 -25.60
CA GLY A 17 43.62 -29.00 -25.21
C GLY A 17 42.38 -28.10 -25.27
N ALA A 18 41.63 -28.20 -26.37
CA ALA A 18 40.36 -27.45 -26.51
C ALA A 18 39.30 -27.87 -25.46
N ALA A 19 39.17 -29.18 -25.21
CA ALA A 19 38.23 -29.69 -24.20
C ALA A 19 38.57 -29.19 -22.78
N THR A 20 39.86 -29.11 -22.41
CA THR A 20 40.28 -28.59 -21.09
C THR A 20 40.08 -27.08 -20.94
N ILE A 21 40.20 -26.32 -22.03
CA ILE A 21 39.96 -24.86 -22.01
C ILE A 21 38.45 -24.55 -21.91
N ILE A 22 37.62 -25.33 -22.61
CA ILE A 22 36.16 -25.16 -22.61
C ILE A 22 35.54 -25.67 -21.31
N SER A 23 36.07 -26.73 -20.70
CA SER A 23 35.52 -27.31 -19.47
C SER A 23 35.79 -26.48 -18.21
N LYS A 24 36.89 -25.71 -18.15
CA LYS A 24 37.21 -24.87 -16.98
C LYS A 24 36.14 -23.84 -16.60
N PRO A 25 35.59 -23.03 -17.53
CA PRO A 25 34.53 -22.10 -17.17
C PRO A 25 33.20 -22.81 -16.77
N TRP A 26 32.93 -23.98 -17.38
CA TRP A 26 31.73 -24.77 -17.04
C TRP A 26 31.78 -25.34 -15.62
N VAL A 27 32.92 -25.86 -15.21
CA VAL A 27 33.11 -26.37 -13.84
C VAL A 27 33.04 -25.25 -12.80
N THR A 28 33.57 -24.08 -13.13
CA THR A 28 33.52 -22.92 -12.22
C THR A 28 32.10 -22.33 -12.06
N ILE A 29 31.28 -22.44 -13.12
CA ILE A 29 29.87 -21.97 -13.07
C ILE A 29 28.97 -22.91 -12.24
N GLN A 30 29.28 -24.22 -12.20
CA GLN A 30 28.45 -25.20 -11.49
C GLN A 30 28.61 -25.22 -9.96
N HIS A 31 29.62 -24.57 -9.38
CA HIS A 31 29.94 -24.73 -7.95
C HIS A 31 29.67 -23.51 -7.05
N ALA A 32 29.09 -22.46 -7.58
CA ALA A 32 28.74 -21.29 -6.73
C ALA A 32 27.23 -21.15 -6.58
N GLU A 33 26.62 -22.03 -5.80
CA GLU A 33 25.23 -21.76 -5.37
C GLU A 33 25.21 -20.48 -4.54
N PRO A 34 24.37 -19.50 -4.90
CA PRO A 34 24.29 -18.27 -4.14
C PRO A 34 23.65 -18.53 -2.79
N ILE A 35 24.13 -17.83 -1.75
CA ILE A 35 23.44 -17.79 -0.47
C ILE A 35 22.26 -16.84 -0.57
N MET A 36 21.07 -17.33 -0.27
CA MET A 36 19.83 -16.53 -0.23
C MET A 36 19.47 -16.20 1.21
N VAL A 37 19.23 -14.93 1.48
CA VAL A 37 18.82 -14.43 2.80
C VAL A 37 17.64 -13.49 2.71
N LYS A 38 16.89 -13.40 3.80
CA LYS A 38 15.87 -12.36 3.98
C LYS A 38 16.36 -11.33 4.99
N GLY A 39 16.43 -10.07 4.54
CA GLY A 39 16.64 -8.93 5.40
C GLY A 39 15.30 -8.34 5.82
N TYR A 40 15.22 -7.84 7.04
CA TYR A 40 14.02 -7.29 7.63
C TYR A 40 14.31 -5.95 8.32
N ALA A 41 13.39 -5.03 8.20
CA ALA A 41 13.37 -3.79 8.98
C ALA A 41 11.94 -3.38 9.29
N GLU A 42 11.75 -2.76 10.44
CA GLU A 42 10.50 -2.12 10.82
C GLU A 42 10.77 -0.77 11.48
N ARG A 43 9.73 0.08 11.45
CA ARG A 43 9.73 1.39 12.08
C ARG A 43 8.32 1.71 12.56
N GLU A 44 8.23 2.16 13.79
CA GLU A 44 7.02 2.76 14.34
C GLU A 44 6.87 4.19 13.78
N VAL A 45 5.66 4.53 13.40
CA VAL A 45 5.29 5.85 12.88
C VAL A 45 3.93 6.24 13.43
N SER A 46 3.72 7.53 13.66
CA SER A 46 2.42 8.08 14.02
C SER A 46 1.77 8.74 12.81
N ALA A 47 0.49 8.49 12.60
CA ALA A 47 -0.27 9.16 11.55
C ALA A 47 -0.41 10.65 11.86
N ASP A 48 -0.10 11.47 10.88
CA ASP A 48 -0.11 12.94 10.94
C ASP A 48 -1.23 13.56 10.10
N GLN A 49 -1.88 12.75 9.26
CA GLN A 49 -3.01 13.13 8.44
C GLN A 49 -4.25 12.30 8.80
N ARG A 50 -5.41 12.96 8.77
CA ARG A 50 -6.70 12.34 9.06
C ARG A 50 -7.70 12.69 7.98
N SER A 51 -8.51 11.72 7.60
CA SER A 51 -9.56 11.88 6.61
C SER A 51 -10.90 11.49 7.21
N LEU A 52 -11.91 12.32 7.06
CA LEU A 52 -13.29 12.06 7.42
C LEU A 52 -14.17 12.24 6.19
N THR A 53 -15.04 11.30 5.91
CA THR A 53 -16.01 11.44 4.82
C THR A 53 -17.38 11.74 5.40
N VAL A 54 -17.96 12.87 4.97
CA VAL A 54 -19.34 13.28 5.27
C VAL A 54 -20.18 12.92 4.06
N ARG A 55 -21.22 12.13 4.27
CA ARG A 55 -22.20 11.77 3.25
C ARG A 55 -23.54 12.38 3.61
N ILE A 56 -24.11 13.15 2.69
CA ILE A 56 -25.40 13.83 2.82
C ILE A 56 -26.37 13.12 1.87
N SER A 57 -27.59 12.84 2.34
CA SER A 57 -28.60 12.14 1.57
C SER A 57 -29.96 12.81 1.76
N GLU A 58 -30.41 13.57 0.74
CA GLU A 58 -31.66 14.30 0.78
C GLU A 58 -32.70 13.73 -0.17
N LYS A 59 -33.97 13.84 0.22
CA LYS A 59 -35.11 13.35 -0.58
C LYS A 59 -35.83 14.50 -1.26
N GLY A 60 -36.25 14.25 -2.49
CA GLY A 60 -37.12 15.13 -3.27
C GLY A 60 -38.18 14.34 -4.02
N SER A 61 -39.21 15.03 -4.53
CA SER A 61 -40.23 14.43 -5.38
C SER A 61 -39.69 14.04 -6.76
N ASP A 62 -38.64 14.71 -7.20
CA ASP A 62 -37.93 14.48 -8.47
C ASP A 62 -36.42 14.70 -8.33
N ASN A 63 -35.68 14.48 -9.41
CA ASN A 63 -34.24 14.63 -9.46
C ASN A 63 -33.75 16.04 -9.14
N GLY A 64 -34.46 17.07 -9.62
CA GLY A 64 -34.11 18.48 -9.45
C GLY A 64 -34.21 18.89 -7.98
N GLU A 65 -35.38 18.64 -7.37
CA GLU A 65 -35.63 18.96 -5.95
C GLU A 65 -34.67 18.21 -5.01
N ALA A 66 -34.44 16.90 -5.25
CA ALA A 66 -33.54 16.13 -4.44
C ALA A 66 -32.08 16.67 -4.51
N TYR A 67 -31.64 17.01 -5.73
CA TYR A 67 -30.28 17.52 -5.96
C TYR A 67 -30.07 18.90 -5.37
N GLU A 68 -31.05 19.80 -5.48
CA GLU A 68 -31.03 21.16 -4.90
C GLU A 68 -30.96 21.11 -3.38
N LYS A 69 -31.82 20.28 -2.74
CA LYS A 69 -31.78 20.08 -1.28
C LYS A 69 -30.43 19.55 -0.81
N ALA A 70 -29.88 18.54 -1.50
CA ALA A 70 -28.56 18.01 -1.17
C ALA A 70 -27.45 19.05 -1.36
N GLY A 71 -27.60 19.96 -2.33
CA GLY A 71 -26.71 21.10 -2.53
C GLY A 71 -26.72 22.06 -1.35
N THR A 72 -27.90 22.48 -0.93
CA THR A 72 -28.10 23.40 0.21
C THR A 72 -27.53 22.78 1.50
N SER A 73 -27.84 21.52 1.76
CA SER A 73 -27.31 20.79 2.92
C SER A 73 -25.78 20.67 2.86
N LEU A 74 -25.21 20.46 1.67
CA LEU A 74 -23.74 20.40 1.48
C LEU A 74 -23.06 21.73 1.81
N GLU A 75 -23.64 22.86 1.38
CA GLU A 75 -23.08 24.18 1.68
C GLU A 75 -23.14 24.49 3.19
N THR A 76 -24.21 24.09 3.88
CA THR A 76 -24.31 24.22 5.35
C THR A 76 -23.20 23.39 6.03
N VAL A 77 -23.01 22.15 5.61
CA VAL A 77 -21.94 21.28 6.11
C VAL A 77 -20.55 21.86 5.81
N ARG A 78 -20.32 22.33 4.59
CA ARG A 78 -19.06 22.96 4.16
C ARG A 78 -18.73 24.16 5.05
N LYS A 79 -19.70 25.04 5.27
CA LYS A 79 -19.51 26.22 6.12
C LYS A 79 -19.11 25.83 7.54
N LEU A 80 -19.83 24.90 8.17
CA LEU A 80 -19.50 24.41 9.51
C LEU A 80 -18.09 23.85 9.60
N ILE A 81 -17.65 23.08 8.58
CA ILE A 81 -16.30 22.53 8.52
C ILE A 81 -15.25 23.62 8.44
N VAL A 82 -15.44 24.60 7.56
CA VAL A 82 -14.50 25.74 7.39
C VAL A 82 -14.45 26.59 8.65
N ASP A 83 -15.61 26.88 9.27
CA ASP A 83 -15.70 27.66 10.50
C ASP A 83 -14.96 26.96 11.67
N THR A 84 -14.95 25.62 11.70
CA THR A 84 -14.33 24.84 12.79
C THR A 84 -12.85 24.56 12.56
N LEU A 85 -12.47 24.15 11.35
CA LEU A 85 -11.11 23.71 11.00
C LEU A 85 -10.25 24.83 10.41
N GLY A 86 -10.87 25.89 9.88
CA GLY A 86 -10.18 26.95 9.12
C GLY A 86 -9.91 26.55 7.68
N GLU A 87 -9.26 27.46 6.93
CA GLU A 87 -8.91 27.25 5.52
C GLU A 87 -7.81 26.21 5.29
N GLU A 88 -7.13 25.74 6.33
CA GLU A 88 -6.12 24.70 6.26
C GLU A 88 -6.72 23.30 6.02
N ALA A 89 -8.03 23.13 6.19
CA ALA A 89 -8.69 21.87 5.89
C ALA A 89 -8.86 21.69 4.40
N GLU A 90 -8.31 20.62 3.86
CA GLU A 90 -8.53 20.25 2.46
C GLU A 90 -9.89 19.59 2.31
N LEU A 91 -10.77 20.21 1.50
CA LEU A 91 -12.11 19.73 1.21
C LEU A 91 -12.17 19.19 -0.22
N VAL A 92 -12.45 17.89 -0.35
CA VAL A 92 -12.58 17.21 -1.65
C VAL A 92 -14.01 16.73 -1.82
N GLU A 93 -14.75 17.30 -2.78
CA GLU A 93 -16.06 16.80 -3.13
C GLU A 93 -15.92 15.49 -3.91
N LEU A 94 -16.59 14.44 -3.45
CA LEU A 94 -16.61 13.15 -4.09
C LEU A 94 -17.78 13.06 -5.08
N SER A 95 -17.86 11.92 -5.81
CA SER A 95 -18.97 11.70 -6.75
C SER A 95 -20.33 11.78 -6.06
N SER A 96 -21.29 12.39 -6.73
CA SER A 96 -22.70 12.41 -6.33
C SER A 96 -23.50 11.31 -7.04
N SER A 97 -24.62 10.89 -6.44
CA SER A 97 -25.52 9.92 -7.04
C SER A 97 -26.99 10.27 -6.79
N LEU A 98 -27.83 9.86 -7.71
CA LEU A 98 -29.30 9.91 -7.60
C LEU A 98 -29.85 8.49 -7.62
N SER A 99 -30.83 8.23 -6.75
CA SER A 99 -31.48 6.92 -6.66
C SER A 99 -32.98 7.09 -6.49
N GLU A 100 -33.76 6.46 -7.38
CA GLU A 100 -35.22 6.46 -7.32
C GLU A 100 -35.73 5.35 -6.41
N THR A 101 -36.67 5.70 -5.54
CA THR A 101 -37.48 4.73 -4.78
C THR A 101 -38.86 4.66 -5.40
N LYS A 102 -39.30 3.45 -5.74
CA LYS A 102 -40.62 3.21 -6.35
C LYS A 102 -41.65 2.99 -5.26
N LYS A 103 -42.87 3.45 -5.51
CA LYS A 103 -44.05 3.18 -4.65
C LYS A 103 -44.33 1.68 -4.58
N LEU A 104 -44.83 1.24 -3.44
CA LEU A 104 -45.34 -0.10 -3.25
C LEU A 104 -46.86 -0.12 -3.43
N ASN A 105 -47.40 -1.19 -4.08
CA ASN A 105 -48.83 -1.44 -4.12
C ASN A 105 -49.31 -2.03 -2.78
N GLU A 106 -50.64 -2.25 -2.66
CA GLU A 106 -51.27 -2.82 -1.46
C GLU A 106 -50.73 -4.22 -1.07
N LYS A 107 -50.14 -4.95 -2.02
CA LYS A 107 -49.51 -6.27 -1.81
C LYS A 107 -48.03 -6.21 -1.49
N GLY A 108 -47.44 -4.98 -1.33
CA GLY A 108 -46.04 -4.76 -1.04
C GLY A 108 -45.12 -4.93 -2.25
N ASN A 109 -45.61 -5.03 -3.47
CA ASN A 109 -44.82 -5.13 -4.70
C ASN A 109 -44.48 -3.72 -5.21
N ARG A 110 -43.25 -3.56 -5.75
CA ARG A 110 -42.81 -2.30 -6.38
C ARG A 110 -43.67 -2.01 -7.62
N THR A 111 -44.12 -0.77 -7.75
CA THR A 111 -44.79 -0.25 -8.94
C THR A 111 -43.78 0.43 -9.88
N ASN A 112 -44.28 0.96 -11.02
CA ASN A 112 -43.45 1.78 -11.92
C ASN A 112 -43.43 3.27 -11.49
N GLU A 113 -44.28 3.67 -10.55
CA GLU A 113 -44.34 5.06 -10.07
C GLU A 113 -43.20 5.36 -9.09
N VAL A 114 -42.56 6.53 -9.24
CA VAL A 114 -41.57 7.04 -8.31
C VAL A 114 -42.28 7.53 -7.05
N ASP A 115 -41.81 7.11 -5.90
CA ASP A 115 -42.25 7.60 -4.60
C ASP A 115 -41.44 8.86 -4.21
N TYR A 116 -40.13 8.71 -4.22
CA TYR A 116 -39.19 9.82 -4.02
C TYR A 116 -37.84 9.50 -4.70
N VAL A 117 -37.08 10.54 -4.93
CA VAL A 117 -35.67 10.46 -5.35
C VAL A 117 -34.79 10.81 -4.17
N THR A 118 -33.70 10.07 -3.99
CA THR A 118 -32.64 10.41 -3.03
C THR A 118 -31.42 10.89 -3.78
N ALA A 119 -30.98 12.12 -3.50
CA ALA A 119 -29.71 12.64 -3.92
C ALA A 119 -28.67 12.42 -2.81
N THR A 120 -27.55 11.79 -3.14
CA THR A 120 -26.43 11.60 -2.22
C THR A 120 -25.24 12.41 -2.71
N ARG A 121 -24.68 13.26 -1.83
CA ARG A 121 -23.43 13.99 -2.07
C ARG A 121 -22.46 13.69 -0.92
N SER A 122 -21.17 13.60 -1.25
CA SER A 122 -20.16 13.26 -0.26
C SER A 122 -19.01 14.24 -0.32
N LEU A 123 -18.54 14.64 0.86
CA LEU A 123 -17.40 15.52 1.04
C LEU A 123 -16.35 14.82 1.90
N ARG A 124 -15.11 14.77 1.40
CA ARG A 124 -13.97 14.30 2.19
C ARG A 124 -13.27 15.51 2.80
N VAL A 125 -12.97 15.40 4.07
CA VAL A 125 -12.26 16.41 4.87
C VAL A 125 -10.92 15.83 5.30
N ASN A 126 -9.82 16.40 4.83
CA ASN A 126 -8.47 16.05 5.26
C ASN A 126 -7.95 17.14 6.21
N SER A 127 -7.42 16.75 7.35
CA SER A 127 -6.88 17.68 8.35
C SER A 127 -5.84 17.03 9.24
N SER A 128 -4.85 17.80 9.68
CA SER A 128 -3.91 17.43 10.73
C SER A 128 -4.41 17.73 12.14
N GLN A 129 -5.51 18.52 12.28
CA GLN A 129 -6.03 19.03 13.56
C GLN A 129 -6.99 18.04 14.24
N VAL A 130 -6.47 17.06 14.99
CA VAL A 130 -7.24 15.92 15.58
C VAL A 130 -8.38 16.37 16.46
N GLU A 131 -8.11 17.26 17.42
CA GLU A 131 -9.10 17.65 18.43
C GLU A 131 -10.24 18.45 17.81
N LYS A 132 -9.92 19.35 16.88
CA LYS A 132 -10.95 20.09 16.14
C LYS A 132 -11.81 19.17 15.28
N LEU A 133 -11.22 18.11 14.70
CA LEU A 133 -11.96 17.11 13.93
C LEU A 133 -12.98 16.35 14.78
N LYS A 134 -12.66 16.07 16.04
CA LYS A 134 -13.61 15.47 17.00
C LYS A 134 -14.77 16.42 17.35
N VAL A 135 -14.46 17.70 17.58
CA VAL A 135 -15.48 18.73 17.85
C VAL A 135 -16.40 18.87 16.64
N MET A 136 -15.82 19.04 15.45
CA MET A 136 -16.54 19.14 14.19
C MET A 136 -17.45 17.92 13.94
N SER A 137 -16.97 16.70 14.21
CA SER A 137 -17.78 15.49 14.04
C SER A 137 -19.04 15.50 14.90
N ARG A 138 -18.97 16.01 16.12
CA ARG A 138 -20.14 16.16 16.99
C ARG A 138 -21.11 17.19 16.43
N GLN A 139 -20.60 18.37 16.08
CA GLN A 139 -21.40 19.44 15.47
C GLN A 139 -22.09 19.01 14.17
N LEU A 140 -21.40 18.19 13.35
CA LEU A 140 -22.00 17.60 12.16
C LEU A 140 -23.17 16.66 12.51
N TYR A 141 -23.02 15.81 13.54
CA TYR A 141 -24.14 14.96 13.98
C TYR A 141 -25.34 15.76 14.48
N ASP A 142 -25.12 16.92 15.10
CA ASP A 142 -26.19 17.79 15.58
C ASP A 142 -27.05 18.30 14.41
N LEU A 143 -26.51 18.51 13.22
CA LEU A 143 -27.26 18.90 12.02
C LEU A 143 -28.33 17.87 11.60
N ASN A 144 -28.22 16.60 12.02
CA ASN A 144 -29.31 15.64 11.80
C ASN A 144 -30.58 16.05 12.58
N GLY A 145 -30.43 16.69 13.77
CA GLY A 145 -31.53 17.25 14.53
C GLY A 145 -32.17 18.48 13.85
N GLU A 146 -31.42 19.16 12.99
CA GLU A 146 -31.88 20.31 12.20
C GLU A 146 -32.51 19.91 10.86
N GLY A 147 -32.57 18.59 10.56
CA GLY A 147 -33.21 18.05 9.37
C GLY A 147 -32.27 17.71 8.22
N ILE A 148 -30.96 17.94 8.34
CA ILE A 148 -29.97 17.54 7.36
C ILE A 148 -29.60 16.08 7.59
N ARG A 149 -29.88 15.21 6.61
CA ARG A 149 -29.56 13.78 6.71
C ARG A 149 -28.11 13.52 6.34
N LEU A 150 -27.26 13.35 7.33
CA LEU A 150 -25.88 13.01 7.08
C LEU A 150 -25.39 11.80 7.86
N THR A 151 -24.35 11.17 7.32
CA THR A 151 -23.59 10.10 7.97
C THR A 151 -22.10 10.41 7.85
N LEU A 152 -21.34 10.04 8.88
CA LEU A 152 -19.89 10.17 8.91
C LEU A 152 -19.23 8.80 8.76
N SER A 153 -18.16 8.73 7.97
CA SER A 153 -17.31 7.55 7.82
C SER A 153 -15.87 7.94 8.10
N GLY A 154 -15.23 7.21 8.98
CA GLY A 154 -13.90 7.52 9.50
C GLY A 154 -13.93 7.95 10.98
N PRO A 155 -12.88 8.61 11.50
CA PRO A 155 -11.71 9.07 10.76
C PRO A 155 -10.77 7.94 10.32
N GLU A 156 -10.17 8.12 9.16
CA GLU A 156 -9.06 7.31 8.67
C GLU A 156 -7.75 8.06 8.92
N PHE A 157 -6.68 7.32 9.23
CA PHE A 157 -5.40 7.86 9.65
C PHE A 157 -4.30 7.51 8.66
N PHE A 158 -3.56 8.52 8.16
CA PHE A 158 -2.52 8.39 7.16
C PHE A 158 -1.19 9.00 7.62
N VAL A 159 -0.09 8.52 7.04
CA VAL A 159 1.26 9.06 7.24
C VAL A 159 1.66 9.80 5.97
N SER A 160 1.90 11.13 6.07
CA SER A 160 2.22 11.98 4.92
C SER A 160 3.60 11.67 4.33
N GLN A 161 4.62 11.44 5.18
CA GLN A 161 6.00 11.20 4.77
C GLN A 161 6.34 9.71 4.60
N LEU A 162 5.38 8.92 4.13
CA LEU A 162 5.54 7.47 4.01
C LEU A 162 6.68 7.07 3.07
N ASP A 163 6.97 7.86 2.04
CA ASP A 163 8.03 7.52 1.08
C ASP A 163 9.44 7.64 1.69
N GLU A 164 9.67 8.60 2.57
CA GLU A 164 10.93 8.69 3.33
C GLU A 164 11.11 7.48 4.25
N VAL A 165 10.03 7.07 4.93
CA VAL A 165 10.03 5.87 5.78
C VAL A 165 10.36 4.62 4.96
N LYS A 166 9.79 4.47 3.76
CA LYS A 166 10.06 3.34 2.85
C LYS A 166 11.53 3.28 2.44
N ILE A 167 12.13 4.44 2.11
CA ILE A 167 13.54 4.53 1.71
C ILE A 167 14.47 4.15 2.88
N ASP A 168 14.19 4.66 4.09
CA ASP A 168 14.94 4.31 5.29
C ASP A 168 14.87 2.80 5.58
N LEU A 169 13.66 2.23 5.54
CA LEU A 169 13.46 0.80 5.75
C LEU A 169 14.17 -0.06 4.71
N MET A 170 14.21 0.37 3.45
CA MET A 170 14.92 -0.35 2.39
C MET A 170 16.42 -0.42 2.70
N LYS A 171 17.04 0.70 3.12
CA LYS A 171 18.45 0.75 3.51
C LYS A 171 18.72 -0.20 4.69
N ARG A 172 17.91 -0.13 5.73
CA ARG A 172 18.04 -0.93 6.94
C ARG A 172 17.82 -2.42 6.69
N ALA A 173 16.79 -2.78 5.93
CA ALA A 173 16.50 -4.18 5.57
C ALA A 173 17.61 -4.78 4.71
N THR A 174 18.13 -4.02 3.73
CA THR A 174 19.25 -4.48 2.88
C THR A 174 20.51 -4.68 3.70
N LYS A 175 20.84 -3.76 4.62
CA LYS A 175 21.96 -3.93 5.52
C LYS A 175 21.78 -5.17 6.40
N ASN A 176 20.62 -5.33 7.03
CA ASN A 176 20.30 -6.50 7.86
C ASN A 176 20.44 -7.82 7.10
N GLY A 177 19.96 -7.87 5.85
CA GLY A 177 20.12 -9.05 4.99
C GLY A 177 21.58 -9.34 4.68
N ARG A 178 22.40 -8.32 4.35
CA ARG A 178 23.84 -8.48 4.14
C ARG A 178 24.56 -9.00 5.38
N ASP A 179 24.29 -8.41 6.55
CA ASP A 179 24.91 -8.82 7.82
C ASP A 179 24.58 -10.30 8.13
N ARG A 180 23.36 -10.74 7.88
CA ARG A 180 22.96 -12.17 8.01
C ARG A 180 23.69 -13.07 7.04
N ALA A 181 23.81 -12.66 5.78
CA ALA A 181 24.54 -13.42 4.76
C ALA A 181 26.03 -13.56 5.14
N GLU A 182 26.64 -12.52 5.68
CA GLU A 182 28.02 -12.52 6.13
C GLU A 182 28.24 -13.49 7.31
N ILE A 183 27.33 -13.48 8.28
CA ILE A 183 27.35 -14.43 9.41
C ILE A 183 27.26 -15.87 8.89
N MET A 184 26.34 -16.16 7.98
CA MET A 184 26.16 -17.51 7.42
C MET A 184 27.37 -17.96 6.63
N ALA A 185 27.96 -17.09 5.77
CA ALA A 185 29.16 -17.41 5.02
C ALA A 185 30.34 -17.70 5.96
N LYS A 186 30.58 -16.84 6.96
CA LYS A 186 31.66 -17.07 7.95
C LYS A 186 31.48 -18.35 8.73
N SER A 187 30.25 -18.67 9.13
CA SER A 187 29.96 -19.90 9.91
C SER A 187 30.19 -21.18 9.10
N SER A 188 30.11 -21.11 7.77
CA SER A 188 30.43 -22.23 6.85
C SER A 188 31.91 -22.26 6.40
N GLY A 189 32.73 -21.34 6.88
CA GLY A 189 34.14 -21.23 6.48
C GLY A 189 34.38 -20.54 5.13
N GLU A 190 33.36 -19.84 4.63
CA GLU A 190 33.36 -19.16 3.34
C GLU A 190 33.36 -17.64 3.51
N LYS A 191 33.65 -16.90 2.42
CA LYS A 191 33.54 -15.44 2.39
C LYS A 191 32.32 -15.01 1.59
N LEU A 192 31.65 -13.95 2.05
CA LEU A 192 30.56 -13.35 1.31
C LEU A 192 31.09 -12.61 0.07
N GLY A 193 30.56 -12.95 -1.09
CA GLY A 193 30.90 -12.33 -2.37
C GLY A 193 29.96 -11.19 -2.76
N SER A 194 29.88 -10.93 -4.07
CA SER A 194 29.02 -9.88 -4.63
C SER A 194 27.54 -10.22 -4.56
N LEU A 195 26.70 -9.18 -4.48
CA LEU A 195 25.25 -9.30 -4.62
C LEU A 195 24.91 -9.75 -6.05
N VAL A 196 24.10 -10.79 -6.18
CA VAL A 196 23.62 -11.36 -7.45
C VAL A 196 22.24 -10.85 -7.78
N SER A 197 21.35 -10.82 -6.77
CA SER A 197 19.94 -10.45 -6.92
C SER A 197 19.45 -9.78 -5.65
N ALA A 198 18.60 -8.78 -5.82
CA ALA A 198 17.88 -8.13 -4.74
C ALA A 198 16.42 -7.94 -5.14
N ARG A 199 15.50 -8.42 -4.29
CA ARG A 199 14.06 -8.27 -4.50
C ARG A 199 13.42 -7.67 -3.26
N GLN A 200 12.70 -6.58 -3.47
CA GLN A 200 11.92 -5.97 -2.41
C GLN A 200 10.57 -6.67 -2.30
N GLY A 201 10.18 -7.05 -1.09
CA GLY A 201 8.84 -7.51 -0.78
C GLY A 201 7.85 -6.35 -0.63
N VAL A 202 6.58 -6.69 -0.49
CA VAL A 202 5.50 -5.73 -0.31
C VAL A 202 5.60 -5.12 1.09
N ILE A 203 5.42 -3.80 1.16
CA ILE A 203 5.42 -3.07 2.43
C ILE A 203 4.11 -3.37 3.17
N GLN A 204 4.22 -3.62 4.48
CA GLN A 204 3.10 -3.82 5.38
C GLN A 204 3.03 -2.64 6.34
N ILE A 205 1.88 -1.97 6.40
CA ILE A 205 1.59 -0.92 7.38
C ILE A 205 0.48 -1.46 8.27
N THR A 206 0.81 -1.80 9.49
CA THR A 206 -0.09 -2.48 10.41
C THR A 206 -0.21 -1.71 11.72
N LYS A 207 -1.25 -1.99 12.49
CA LYS A 207 -1.29 -1.56 13.89
C LYS A 207 -0.14 -2.21 14.69
N PRO A 208 0.29 -1.60 15.80
CA PRO A 208 1.30 -2.18 16.69
C PRO A 208 0.94 -3.61 17.12
N ASN A 209 1.95 -4.44 17.29
CA ASN A 209 1.82 -5.86 17.69
C ASN A 209 1.02 -6.75 16.72
N SER A 210 0.76 -6.28 15.50
CA SER A 210 0.10 -7.10 14.47
C SER A 210 1.08 -8.08 13.82
N THR A 211 0.68 -9.35 13.73
CA THR A 211 1.40 -10.42 13.01
C THR A 211 0.84 -10.64 11.59
N ARG A 212 -0.19 -9.88 11.19
CA ARG A 212 -0.82 -10.02 9.87
C ARG A 212 0.13 -9.61 8.76
N THR A 213 0.12 -10.38 7.68
CA THR A 213 0.83 -10.10 6.43
C THR A 213 -0.08 -10.39 5.24
N SER A 214 0.15 -9.70 4.12
CA SER A 214 -0.55 -9.93 2.86
C SER A 214 0.42 -9.83 1.68
N SER A 215 0.23 -10.66 0.66
CA SER A 215 0.98 -10.58 -0.59
C SER A 215 0.71 -9.30 -1.39
N TYR A 216 -0.42 -8.65 -1.17
CA TYR A 216 -0.78 -7.36 -1.77
C TYR A 216 -0.38 -6.15 -0.90
N GLY A 217 0.13 -6.38 0.30
CA GLY A 217 0.37 -5.35 1.30
C GLY A 217 -0.83 -5.15 2.22
N ILE A 218 -0.57 -4.50 3.36
CA ILE A 218 -1.58 -4.03 4.29
C ILE A 218 -1.35 -2.54 4.48
N TYR A 219 -2.42 -1.77 4.49
CA TYR A 219 -2.41 -0.38 4.91
C TYR A 219 -3.50 -0.19 5.97
N ASP A 220 -3.10 -0.17 7.23
CA ASP A 220 -4.00 0.12 8.34
C ASP A 220 -4.35 1.61 8.34
N THR A 221 -5.65 1.92 8.25
CA THR A 221 -6.18 3.29 8.32
C THR A 221 -6.97 3.55 9.61
N GLU A 222 -7.10 2.54 10.50
CA GLU A 222 -7.93 2.62 11.69
C GLU A 222 -7.19 3.19 12.91
N THR A 223 -5.85 2.99 12.97
CA THR A 223 -5.05 3.38 14.14
C THR A 223 -4.13 4.55 13.86
N ILE A 224 -3.86 5.36 14.88
CA ILE A 224 -2.89 6.47 14.82
C ILE A 224 -1.47 5.92 14.79
N GLU A 225 -1.14 5.09 15.79
CA GLU A 225 0.18 4.44 15.86
C GLU A 225 0.21 3.25 14.92
N LYS A 226 1.25 3.18 14.10
CA LYS A 226 1.43 2.16 13.06
C LYS A 226 2.84 1.63 13.07
N VAL A 227 3.01 0.42 12.55
CA VAL A 227 4.31 -0.18 12.28
C VAL A 227 4.43 -0.43 10.79
N VAL A 228 5.43 0.19 10.18
CA VAL A 228 5.79 -0.04 8.77
C VAL A 228 6.86 -1.11 8.73
N LYS A 229 6.62 -2.21 7.98
CA LYS A 229 7.49 -3.38 7.89
C LYS A 229 7.91 -3.63 6.45
N LEU A 230 9.18 -3.96 6.25
CA LEU A 230 9.73 -4.31 4.95
C LEU A 230 10.62 -5.54 5.04
N VAL A 231 10.45 -6.44 4.09
CA VAL A 231 11.34 -7.60 3.86
C VAL A 231 11.99 -7.44 2.49
N VAL A 232 13.29 -7.71 2.42
CA VAL A 232 14.03 -7.83 1.15
C VAL A 232 14.62 -9.24 1.05
N THR A 233 14.63 -9.79 -0.15
CA THR A 233 15.31 -11.05 -0.44
C THR A 233 16.59 -10.73 -1.23
N LEU A 234 17.71 -11.17 -0.72
CA LEU A 234 19.04 -10.91 -1.27
C LEU A 234 19.75 -12.24 -1.58
N GLU A 235 20.40 -12.30 -2.71
CA GLU A 235 21.22 -13.42 -3.13
C GLU A 235 22.66 -12.94 -3.31
N PHE A 236 23.60 -13.62 -2.67
CA PHE A 236 25.02 -13.30 -2.74
C PHE A 236 25.82 -14.50 -3.24
N LYS A 237 26.87 -14.26 -4.00
CA LYS A 237 27.89 -15.28 -4.24
C LYS A 237 28.59 -15.60 -2.93
N ILE A 238 29.06 -16.84 -2.81
CA ILE A 238 29.99 -17.26 -1.77
C ILE A 238 31.27 -17.78 -2.44
N GLY A 239 32.37 -17.60 -1.78
CA GLY A 239 33.68 -18.04 -2.28
C GLY A 239 34.66 -18.21 -1.14
N LYS A 240 35.69 -19.02 -1.41
CA LYS A 240 36.80 -19.26 -0.47
C LYS A 240 37.65 -18.03 -0.25
#